data_5f55aa7e950978f061c26c04ff3eb980
#
_entry.id   5f55aa7e950978f061c26c04ff3eb980
#
_cell.length_a   1.000
_cell.length_b   1.000
_cell.length_c   1.000
_cell.angle_alpha   90.00
_cell.angle_beta   90.00
_cell.angle_gamma   90.00
#
_symmetry.space_group_name_H-M   'P 1'
#
loop_
_entity.id
_entity.type
_entity.pdbx_description
1 polymer ?
#
loop_
_entity_poly.entity_id
_entity_poly.type
_entity_poly.pdbx_seq_one_letter_code
_entity_poly.pdbx_strand_id
1 'polypeptide(L)'
;RIIPEYMDKALKEHSLRPITRPIIQKIDFARKDPLSATIHFEISPELPPLDYGKIQLEKKEIDEVSAADISKELEILMQREEVLALKEGDDVKVENDDWVLINYEGRIEGKEFDDSKANDMQFIVGGSDLVEFHAGIIGMSAGDEKEVEIELPDRFGENAGKKANFIIKLTEISFVKRPELDESFFEKYGVIDEAELKENVGVTIISRKTAELKSEYRIAVRTQLSDLYDEFDLPEELMEFEKEQVQKELEKISAEKEITEEEKEKKRQEGYENAKKDLRMKFILDSISEHEKMNFDENEAAREFVGLAQITGQSPDKLIQTPFGRDMYQRIIIRKQGDSILDRVVARVFGDSIEEISSEAHEHVHDENCEHDHT
;
A
#
# COMPACT_ATOMS: atom_id res chain seq x y z
N ARG A 1 13.75 19.29 42.25
CA ARG A 1 13.34 20.50 41.49
C ARG A 1 14.52 21.33 40.96
N ILE A 2 15.68 21.32 41.60
CA ILE A 2 16.86 22.12 41.19
C ILE A 2 17.61 21.50 40.02
N ILE A 3 17.85 20.19 40.02
CA ILE A 3 18.61 19.50 38.95
C ILE A 3 18.05 19.72 37.55
N PRO A 4 16.75 19.56 37.27
CA PRO A 4 16.22 19.80 35.93
C PRO A 4 16.47 21.22 35.42
N GLU A 5 16.30 22.24 36.26
CA GLU A 5 16.53 23.64 35.92
C GLU A 5 17.98 23.93 35.49
N TYR A 6 18.93 23.40 36.27
CA TYR A 6 20.37 23.56 35.95
C TYR A 6 20.79 22.70 34.76
N MET A 7 20.18 21.53 34.58
CA MET A 7 20.37 20.70 33.38
C MET A 7 19.93 21.44 32.13
N ASP A 8 18.70 22.00 32.10
CA ASP A 8 18.18 22.77 30.95
C ASP A 8 19.06 23.98 30.62
N LYS A 9 19.63 24.62 31.67
CA LYS A 9 20.57 25.72 31.49
C LYS A 9 21.88 25.25 30.86
N ALA A 10 22.47 24.17 31.37
CA ALA A 10 23.70 23.59 30.83
C ALA A 10 23.51 23.10 29.38
N LEU A 11 22.39 22.44 29.06
CA LEU A 11 22.06 22.02 27.68
C LEU A 11 22.00 23.20 26.73
N LYS A 12 21.36 24.31 27.13
CA LYS A 12 21.28 25.53 26.33
C LYS A 12 22.64 26.22 26.17
N GLU A 13 23.44 26.29 27.26
CA GLU A 13 24.76 26.93 27.26
C GLU A 13 25.73 26.19 26.33
N HIS A 14 25.65 24.86 26.28
CA HIS A 14 26.48 24.02 25.43
C HIS A 14 25.84 23.63 24.11
N SER A 15 24.65 24.16 23.79
CA SER A 15 23.90 23.86 22.58
C SER A 15 23.66 22.35 22.36
N LEU A 16 23.56 21.58 23.43
CA LEU A 16 23.33 20.15 23.40
C LEU A 16 21.83 19.85 23.28
N ARG A 17 21.48 18.91 22.43
CA ARG A 17 20.11 18.43 22.24
C ARG A 17 20.04 16.93 22.56
N PRO A 18 19.57 16.55 23.76
CA PRO A 18 19.38 15.15 24.10
C PRO A 18 18.36 14.49 23.18
N ILE A 19 18.68 13.32 22.67
CA ILE A 19 17.77 12.45 21.90
C ILE A 19 17.23 11.29 22.75
N THR A 20 17.87 11.04 23.90
CA THR A 20 17.39 10.10 24.91
C THR A 20 17.01 10.86 26.19
N ARG A 21 16.28 10.19 27.09
CA ARG A 21 15.93 10.78 28.39
C ARG A 21 17.17 10.89 29.24
N PRO A 22 17.49 12.10 29.77
CA PRO A 22 18.64 12.25 30.66
C PRO A 22 18.49 11.40 31.91
N ILE A 23 19.52 10.60 32.22
CA ILE A 23 19.58 9.73 33.37
C ILE A 23 20.59 10.30 34.36
N ILE A 24 20.15 10.52 35.62
CA ILE A 24 21.02 10.96 36.67
C ILE A 24 21.81 9.75 37.17
N GLN A 25 23.12 9.71 36.88
CA GLN A 25 23.99 8.61 37.28
C GLN A 25 24.49 8.80 38.71
N LYS A 26 24.80 10.04 39.12
CA LYS A 26 25.37 10.34 40.42
C LYS A 26 24.92 11.71 40.91
N ILE A 27 24.63 11.79 42.19
CA ILE A 27 24.38 13.05 42.90
C ILE A 27 25.31 13.07 44.14
N ASP A 28 26.18 14.05 44.20
CA ASP A 28 27.00 14.32 45.38
C ASP A 28 26.45 15.57 46.06
N PHE A 29 25.95 15.39 47.27
CA PHE A 29 25.42 16.45 48.10
C PHE A 29 25.90 16.28 49.53
N ALA A 30 26.75 17.16 49.97
CA ALA A 30 27.17 17.26 51.38
C ALA A 30 26.78 18.63 51.93
N ARG A 31 26.47 18.67 53.23
CA ARG A 31 26.05 19.92 53.88
C ARG A 31 27.24 20.90 53.88
N LYS A 32 27.08 22.02 53.16
CA LYS A 32 28.04 23.12 52.90
C LYS A 32 28.88 22.95 51.62
N ASP A 33 28.78 21.86 50.89
CA ASP A 33 29.42 21.72 49.60
C ASP A 33 28.49 22.04 48.44
N PRO A 34 29.00 22.43 47.27
CA PRO A 34 28.17 22.60 46.07
C PRO A 34 27.52 21.28 45.69
N LEU A 35 26.26 21.36 45.25
CA LEU A 35 25.56 20.21 44.63
C LEU A 35 26.26 19.86 43.32
N SER A 36 26.70 18.61 43.20
CA SER A 36 27.20 18.06 41.93
C SER A 36 26.29 16.92 41.46
N ALA A 37 25.92 16.91 40.18
CA ALA A 37 25.17 15.84 39.59
C ALA A 37 25.82 15.43 38.25
N THR A 38 25.99 14.13 38.05
CA THR A 38 26.43 13.56 36.79
C THR A 38 25.20 13.04 36.04
N ILE A 39 24.96 13.59 34.89
CA ILE A 39 23.79 13.25 34.06
C ILE A 39 24.29 12.66 32.75
N HIS A 40 23.76 11.48 32.40
CA HIS A 40 24.04 10.82 31.15
C HIS A 40 22.85 11.00 30.19
N PHE A 41 23.12 11.29 28.96
CA PHE A 41 22.18 11.33 27.85
C PHE A 41 22.95 11.20 26.53
N GLU A 42 22.29 10.74 25.51
CA GLU A 42 22.86 10.67 24.17
C GLU A 42 22.43 11.88 23.35
N ILE A 43 23.28 12.30 22.42
CA ILE A 43 23.04 13.40 21.50
C ILE A 43 23.02 12.86 20.06
N SER A 44 22.40 13.62 19.16
CA SER A 44 22.41 13.28 17.73
C SER A 44 23.84 13.28 17.19
N PRO A 45 24.22 12.30 16.35
CA PRO A 45 25.50 12.31 15.66
C PRO A 45 25.67 13.61 14.84
N GLU A 46 26.85 14.23 14.91
CA GLU A 46 27.19 15.37 14.06
C GLU A 46 27.64 14.84 12.68
N LEU A 47 26.85 15.09 11.66
CA LEU A 47 27.16 14.71 10.29
C LEU A 47 27.57 15.94 9.48
N PRO A 48 28.56 15.82 8.57
CA PRO A 48 28.93 16.92 7.71
C PRO A 48 27.79 17.26 6.74
N PRO A 49 27.66 18.51 6.29
CA PRO A 49 26.70 18.90 5.28
C PRO A 49 26.80 18.04 4.01
N LEU A 50 25.66 17.71 3.40
CA LEU A 50 25.64 16.94 2.18
C LEU A 50 26.31 17.68 1.02
N ASP A 51 27.25 17.03 0.38
CA ASP A 51 27.81 17.45 -0.89
C ASP A 51 26.94 16.90 -2.04
N TYR A 52 26.02 17.73 -2.55
CA TYR A 52 25.08 17.34 -3.61
C TYR A 52 25.79 16.90 -4.90
N GLY A 53 27.03 17.37 -5.15
CA GLY A 53 27.81 16.96 -6.31
C GLY A 53 28.24 15.49 -6.31
N LYS A 54 28.08 14.80 -5.17
CA LYS A 54 28.34 13.36 -5.04
C LYS A 54 27.12 12.49 -5.35
N ILE A 55 25.93 13.08 -5.39
CA ILE A 55 24.70 12.38 -5.76
C ILE A 55 24.57 12.40 -7.28
N GLN A 56 24.44 11.22 -7.88
CA GLN A 56 24.30 11.07 -9.32
C GLN A 56 22.89 10.58 -9.64
N LEU A 57 22.13 11.44 -10.33
CA LEU A 57 20.82 11.11 -10.85
C LEU A 57 20.77 11.39 -12.35
N GLU A 58 20.18 10.49 -13.10
CA GLU A 58 19.88 10.70 -14.50
C GLU A 58 18.49 11.34 -14.63
N LYS A 59 18.39 12.51 -15.28
CA LYS A 59 17.08 13.15 -15.50
C LYS A 59 16.31 12.30 -16.52
N LYS A 60 15.17 11.75 -16.09
CA LYS A 60 14.25 11.00 -16.94
C LYS A 60 13.06 11.87 -17.26
N GLU A 61 12.61 11.81 -18.50
CA GLU A 61 11.36 12.42 -18.93
C GLU A 61 10.21 11.41 -18.70
N ILE A 62 9.03 11.93 -18.44
CA ILE A 62 7.82 11.10 -18.35
C ILE A 62 7.34 10.87 -19.78
N ASP A 63 7.20 9.61 -20.17
CA ASP A 63 6.65 9.26 -21.47
C ASP A 63 5.26 9.87 -21.64
N GLU A 64 5.01 10.45 -22.80
CA GLU A 64 3.70 10.97 -23.19
C GLU A 64 2.61 9.92 -23.00
N VAL A 65 1.44 10.37 -22.56
CA VAL A 65 0.28 9.48 -22.40
C VAL A 65 -0.40 9.32 -23.75
N SER A 66 -0.28 8.14 -24.33
CA SER A 66 -0.90 7.84 -25.61
C SER A 66 -2.41 7.60 -25.49
N ALA A 67 -3.14 7.77 -26.59
CA ALA A 67 -4.56 7.40 -26.66
C ALA A 67 -4.80 5.90 -26.34
N ALA A 68 -3.81 5.04 -26.59
CA ALA A 68 -3.87 3.63 -26.23
C ALA A 68 -3.79 3.42 -24.71
N ASP A 69 -2.97 4.21 -23.99
CA ASP A 69 -2.89 4.16 -22.53
C ASP A 69 -4.21 4.60 -21.89
N ILE A 70 -4.81 5.68 -22.42
CA ILE A 70 -6.12 6.18 -21.96
C ILE A 70 -7.20 5.13 -22.20
N SER A 71 -7.23 4.52 -23.38
CA SER A 71 -8.23 3.48 -23.71
C SER A 71 -8.09 2.26 -22.82
N LYS A 72 -6.87 1.84 -22.50
CA LYS A 72 -6.59 0.73 -21.59
C LYS A 72 -7.04 1.02 -20.16
N GLU A 73 -6.78 2.21 -19.66
CA GLU A 73 -7.20 2.60 -18.32
C GLU A 73 -8.73 2.74 -18.21
N LEU A 74 -9.38 3.27 -19.26
CA LEU A 74 -10.83 3.29 -19.36
C LEU A 74 -11.42 1.88 -19.35
N GLU A 75 -10.84 0.95 -20.08
CA GLU A 75 -11.27 -0.45 -20.06
C GLU A 75 -11.19 -1.05 -18.66
N ILE A 76 -10.07 -0.78 -17.92
CA ILE A 76 -9.94 -1.20 -16.53
C ILE A 76 -11.00 -0.54 -15.64
N LEU A 77 -11.29 0.73 -15.87
CA LEU A 77 -12.34 1.46 -15.14
C LEU A 77 -13.71 0.83 -15.37
N MET A 78 -14.05 0.55 -16.64
CA MET A 78 -15.31 -0.10 -17.01
C MET A 78 -15.42 -1.52 -16.44
N GLN A 79 -14.33 -2.30 -16.42
CA GLN A 79 -14.30 -3.63 -15.82
C GLN A 79 -14.57 -3.60 -14.30
N ARG A 80 -14.11 -2.57 -13.60
CA ARG A 80 -14.39 -2.40 -12.16
C ARG A 80 -15.86 -2.11 -11.85
N GLU A 81 -16.57 -1.57 -12.83
CA GLU A 81 -17.98 -1.21 -12.73
C GLU A 81 -18.90 -2.28 -13.33
N GLU A 82 -18.34 -3.39 -13.77
CA GLU A 82 -19.13 -4.53 -14.23
C GLU A 82 -19.99 -5.08 -13.08
N VAL A 83 -21.24 -5.34 -13.36
CA VAL A 83 -22.19 -5.91 -12.40
C VAL A 83 -22.81 -7.18 -12.96
N LEU A 84 -23.16 -8.11 -12.08
CA LEU A 84 -23.95 -9.26 -12.48
C LEU A 84 -25.42 -8.83 -12.62
N ALA A 85 -25.96 -8.99 -13.81
CA ALA A 85 -27.35 -8.75 -14.13
C ALA A 85 -28.07 -10.06 -14.46
N LEU A 86 -29.26 -10.23 -13.95
CA LEU A 86 -30.09 -11.40 -14.28
C LEU A 86 -30.46 -11.40 -15.78
N LYS A 87 -30.36 -12.56 -16.42
CA LYS A 87 -30.95 -12.77 -17.72
C LYS A 87 -32.45 -13.01 -17.55
N GLU A 88 -33.28 -12.03 -17.92
CA GLU A 88 -34.74 -12.12 -17.80
C GLU A 88 -35.38 -12.52 -19.16
N GLY A 89 -36.37 -13.38 -19.13
CA GLY A 89 -37.16 -13.81 -20.31
C GLY A 89 -37.60 -15.24 -20.22
N ASP A 90 -38.70 -15.59 -20.91
CA ASP A 90 -39.33 -16.93 -20.84
C ASP A 90 -38.50 -18.03 -21.55
N ASP A 91 -37.63 -17.67 -22.49
CA ASP A 91 -36.82 -18.59 -23.31
C ASP A 91 -35.30 -18.49 -23.01
N VAL A 92 -34.92 -17.89 -21.87
CA VAL A 92 -33.50 -17.73 -21.49
C VAL A 92 -32.89 -19.08 -21.15
N LYS A 93 -31.76 -19.37 -21.79
CA LYS A 93 -30.96 -20.59 -21.57
C LYS A 93 -29.54 -20.24 -21.22
N VAL A 94 -28.94 -21.11 -20.44
CA VAL A 94 -27.51 -21.00 -20.05
C VAL A 94 -26.62 -21.14 -21.28
N GLU A 95 -25.71 -20.22 -21.44
CA GLU A 95 -24.64 -20.20 -22.43
C GLU A 95 -23.26 -20.24 -21.73
N ASN A 96 -22.19 -20.41 -22.51
CA ASN A 96 -20.83 -20.23 -22.00
C ASN A 96 -20.65 -18.80 -21.49
N ASP A 97 -19.82 -18.66 -20.46
CA ASP A 97 -19.49 -17.41 -19.77
C ASP A 97 -20.64 -16.79 -18.97
N ASP A 98 -21.80 -17.46 -18.90
CA ASP A 98 -22.86 -17.07 -17.98
C ASP A 98 -22.50 -17.42 -16.54
N TRP A 99 -22.94 -16.58 -15.63
CA TRP A 99 -22.98 -16.88 -14.22
C TRP A 99 -24.27 -17.61 -13.88
N VAL A 100 -24.17 -18.72 -13.17
CA VAL A 100 -25.33 -19.49 -12.75
C VAL A 100 -25.35 -19.64 -11.23
N LEU A 101 -26.56 -19.62 -10.68
CA LEU A 101 -26.82 -19.99 -9.28
C LEU A 101 -27.52 -21.33 -9.29
N ILE A 102 -26.90 -22.34 -8.68
CA ILE A 102 -27.41 -23.72 -8.67
C ILE A 102 -27.46 -24.31 -7.28
N ASN A 103 -28.32 -25.29 -7.13
CA ASN A 103 -28.24 -26.29 -6.07
C ASN A 103 -27.89 -27.64 -6.70
N TYR A 104 -27.04 -28.42 -6.08
CA TYR A 104 -26.72 -29.75 -6.57
C TYR A 104 -26.60 -30.79 -5.47
N GLU A 105 -26.91 -32.03 -5.81
CA GLU A 105 -26.67 -33.22 -4.99
C GLU A 105 -26.00 -34.30 -5.85
N GLY A 106 -24.80 -34.74 -5.43
CA GLY A 106 -24.02 -35.80 -6.10
C GLY A 106 -24.06 -37.13 -5.36
N ARG A 107 -24.02 -38.22 -6.12
CA ARG A 107 -23.97 -39.56 -5.54
C ARG A 107 -23.05 -40.48 -6.34
N ILE A 108 -22.24 -41.28 -5.63
CA ILE A 108 -21.45 -42.37 -6.22
C ILE A 108 -22.14 -43.69 -5.82
N GLU A 109 -22.58 -44.48 -6.81
CA GLU A 109 -23.32 -45.75 -6.56
C GLU A 109 -24.48 -45.56 -5.57
N GLY A 110 -25.16 -44.42 -5.61
CA GLY A 110 -26.31 -44.09 -4.75
C GLY A 110 -25.94 -43.56 -3.34
N LYS A 111 -24.65 -43.40 -3.01
CA LYS A 111 -24.19 -42.90 -1.70
C LYS A 111 -23.65 -41.49 -1.82
N GLU A 112 -23.94 -40.67 -0.81
CA GLU A 112 -23.34 -39.33 -0.68
C GLU A 112 -21.85 -39.44 -0.35
N PHE A 113 -21.07 -38.43 -0.74
CA PHE A 113 -19.64 -38.32 -0.47
C PHE A 113 -19.32 -36.88 -0.08
N ASP A 114 -18.11 -36.62 0.42
CA ASP A 114 -17.70 -35.31 0.82
C ASP A 114 -17.75 -34.35 -0.38
N ASP A 115 -18.24 -33.12 -0.14
CA ASP A 115 -18.50 -32.07 -1.18
C ASP A 115 -19.52 -32.47 -2.26
N SER A 116 -20.32 -33.54 -2.01
CA SER A 116 -21.34 -33.97 -2.97
C SER A 116 -22.58 -33.10 -3.04
N LYS A 117 -22.74 -32.10 -2.14
CA LYS A 117 -23.92 -31.26 -2.06
C LYS A 117 -23.56 -29.79 -1.80
N ALA A 118 -24.16 -28.89 -2.57
CA ALA A 118 -24.14 -27.47 -2.28
C ALA A 118 -25.49 -26.81 -2.59
N ASN A 119 -25.78 -25.76 -1.81
CA ASN A 119 -26.91 -24.89 -2.06
C ASN A 119 -26.37 -23.49 -2.41
N ASP A 120 -27.08 -22.79 -3.30
CA ASP A 120 -26.78 -21.43 -3.73
C ASP A 120 -25.32 -21.26 -4.19
N MET A 121 -24.81 -22.28 -4.91
CA MET A 121 -23.48 -22.22 -5.49
C MET A 121 -23.52 -21.38 -6.76
N GLN A 122 -22.68 -20.34 -6.77
CA GLN A 122 -22.52 -19.43 -7.89
C GLN A 122 -21.17 -19.64 -8.59
N PHE A 123 -21.16 -19.76 -9.92
CA PHE A 123 -19.95 -19.89 -10.72
C PHE A 123 -20.19 -19.52 -12.19
N ILE A 124 -19.08 -19.35 -12.96
CA ILE A 124 -19.10 -19.11 -14.40
C ILE A 124 -19.13 -20.44 -15.15
N VAL A 125 -20.05 -20.58 -16.09
CA VAL A 125 -20.14 -21.76 -16.95
C VAL A 125 -18.99 -21.78 -17.96
N GLY A 126 -18.29 -22.91 -18.06
CA GLY A 126 -17.13 -23.07 -18.94
C GLY A 126 -15.77 -22.78 -18.30
N GLY A 127 -15.73 -22.24 -17.10
CA GLY A 127 -14.50 -21.78 -16.43
C GLY A 127 -13.79 -22.79 -15.51
N SER A 128 -14.17 -24.07 -15.48
CA SER A 128 -13.72 -25.06 -14.48
C SER A 128 -13.19 -26.36 -15.09
N ASP A 129 -12.45 -27.13 -14.28
CA ASP A 129 -11.96 -28.48 -14.57
C ASP A 129 -13.09 -29.53 -14.71
N LEU A 130 -14.34 -29.17 -14.30
CA LEU A 130 -15.52 -30.02 -14.41
C LEU A 130 -16.26 -29.81 -15.75
N VAL A 131 -15.56 -30.05 -16.85
CA VAL A 131 -16.08 -29.76 -18.21
C VAL A 131 -17.45 -30.44 -18.44
N GLU A 132 -17.62 -31.69 -18.04
CA GLU A 132 -18.87 -32.45 -18.22
C GLU A 132 -20.01 -31.88 -17.37
N PHE A 133 -19.71 -31.39 -16.15
CA PHE A 133 -20.67 -30.73 -15.28
C PHE A 133 -21.16 -29.42 -15.90
N HIS A 134 -20.24 -28.60 -16.40
CA HIS A 134 -20.58 -27.35 -17.09
C HIS A 134 -21.36 -27.60 -18.39
N ALA A 135 -20.93 -28.58 -19.18
CA ALA A 135 -21.66 -28.98 -20.41
C ALA A 135 -23.07 -29.49 -20.10
N GLY A 136 -23.26 -30.11 -18.93
CA GLY A 136 -24.56 -30.56 -18.46
C GLY A 136 -25.54 -29.42 -18.19
N ILE A 137 -25.05 -28.25 -17.76
CA ILE A 137 -25.84 -27.07 -17.39
C ILE A 137 -26.18 -26.23 -18.62
N ILE A 138 -25.35 -26.23 -19.65
CA ILE A 138 -25.62 -25.49 -20.89
C ILE A 138 -26.96 -25.89 -21.48
N GLY A 139 -27.76 -24.88 -21.84
CA GLY A 139 -29.10 -25.03 -22.42
C GLY A 139 -30.22 -25.24 -21.40
N MET A 140 -29.95 -25.28 -20.10
CA MET A 140 -30.97 -25.26 -19.05
C MET A 140 -31.56 -23.86 -18.89
N SER A 141 -32.83 -23.80 -18.48
CA SER A 141 -33.52 -22.58 -18.09
C SER A 141 -33.65 -22.48 -16.57
N ALA A 142 -33.84 -21.28 -16.03
CA ALA A 142 -34.05 -21.09 -14.58
C ALA A 142 -35.29 -21.90 -14.12
N GLY A 143 -35.12 -22.68 -13.04
CA GLY A 143 -36.12 -23.61 -12.53
C GLY A 143 -35.95 -25.06 -13.00
N ASP A 144 -35.14 -25.29 -14.06
CA ASP A 144 -34.90 -26.64 -14.57
C ASP A 144 -34.08 -27.48 -13.56
N GLU A 145 -34.35 -28.79 -13.61
CA GLU A 145 -33.61 -29.80 -12.89
C GLU A 145 -33.09 -30.85 -13.87
N LYS A 146 -31.81 -31.21 -13.76
CA LYS A 146 -31.16 -32.16 -14.67
C LYS A 146 -30.17 -33.04 -13.95
N GLU A 147 -30.15 -34.31 -14.34
CA GLU A 147 -29.15 -35.28 -13.88
C GLU A 147 -27.96 -35.30 -14.87
N VAL A 148 -26.75 -35.20 -14.33
CA VAL A 148 -25.49 -35.19 -15.07
C VAL A 148 -24.53 -36.21 -14.46
N GLU A 149 -24.03 -37.16 -15.28
CA GLU A 149 -22.96 -38.08 -14.87
C GLU A 149 -21.62 -37.44 -15.24
N ILE A 150 -20.70 -37.39 -14.26
CA ILE A 150 -19.34 -36.88 -14.46
C ILE A 150 -18.33 -37.85 -13.87
N GLU A 151 -17.13 -37.87 -14.41
CA GLU A 151 -15.97 -38.49 -13.80
C GLU A 151 -15.29 -37.49 -12.85
N LEU A 152 -15.11 -37.87 -11.58
CA LEU A 152 -14.57 -36.98 -10.56
C LEU A 152 -13.07 -36.74 -10.78
N PRO A 153 -12.60 -35.49 -10.86
CA PRO A 153 -11.18 -35.16 -11.01
C PRO A 153 -10.36 -35.43 -9.74
N ASP A 154 -9.02 -35.40 -9.88
CA ASP A 154 -8.04 -35.76 -8.85
C ASP A 154 -8.25 -35.04 -7.51
N ARG A 155 -8.83 -33.82 -7.52
CA ARG A 155 -9.12 -33.05 -6.30
C ARG A 155 -10.11 -33.74 -5.34
N PHE A 156 -10.88 -34.73 -5.80
CA PHE A 156 -11.79 -35.51 -4.95
C PHE A 156 -11.10 -36.70 -4.26
N GLY A 157 -9.77 -36.75 -4.24
CA GLY A 157 -8.96 -37.66 -3.45
C GLY A 157 -9.31 -39.13 -3.68
N GLU A 158 -9.82 -39.84 -2.68
CA GLU A 158 -10.20 -41.27 -2.78
C GLU A 158 -11.35 -41.55 -3.77
N ASN A 159 -12.08 -40.51 -4.18
CA ASN A 159 -13.17 -40.61 -5.13
C ASN A 159 -12.75 -40.20 -6.54
N ALA A 160 -11.50 -39.80 -6.76
CA ALA A 160 -10.99 -39.44 -8.09
C ALA A 160 -11.17 -40.60 -9.10
N GLY A 161 -11.58 -40.29 -10.33
CA GLY A 161 -11.81 -41.26 -11.39
C GLY A 161 -13.10 -42.07 -11.25
N LYS A 162 -13.86 -41.91 -10.17
CA LYS A 162 -15.20 -42.55 -10.03
C LYS A 162 -16.26 -41.73 -10.75
N LYS A 163 -17.27 -42.44 -11.28
CA LYS A 163 -18.44 -41.80 -11.87
C LYS A 163 -19.42 -41.40 -10.77
N ALA A 164 -19.81 -40.13 -10.79
CA ALA A 164 -20.80 -39.59 -9.88
C ALA A 164 -21.96 -38.98 -10.66
N ASN A 165 -23.18 -39.26 -10.18
CA ASN A 165 -24.39 -38.64 -10.72
C ASN A 165 -24.77 -37.44 -9.89
N PHE A 166 -24.86 -36.28 -10.53
CA PHE A 166 -25.28 -35.01 -9.92
C PHE A 166 -26.67 -34.64 -10.38
N ILE A 167 -27.58 -34.41 -9.46
CA ILE A 167 -28.85 -33.73 -9.72
C ILE A 167 -28.62 -32.25 -9.51
N ILE A 168 -28.76 -31.48 -10.58
CA ILE A 168 -28.49 -30.05 -10.61
C ILE A 168 -29.82 -29.32 -10.82
N LYS A 169 -30.12 -28.41 -9.90
CA LYS A 169 -31.26 -27.48 -10.03
C LYS A 169 -30.74 -26.09 -10.27
N LEU A 170 -31.08 -25.53 -11.42
CA LEU A 170 -30.71 -24.15 -11.80
C LEU A 170 -31.70 -23.17 -11.19
N THR A 171 -31.19 -22.19 -10.46
CA THR A 171 -32.02 -21.17 -9.81
C THR A 171 -32.05 -19.88 -10.59
N GLU A 172 -30.85 -19.38 -11.01
CA GLU A 172 -30.71 -18.09 -11.68
C GLU A 172 -29.65 -18.17 -12.78
N ILE A 173 -29.83 -17.37 -13.81
CA ILE A 173 -28.85 -17.14 -14.88
C ILE A 173 -28.54 -15.65 -14.89
N SER A 174 -27.27 -15.32 -14.76
CA SER A 174 -26.77 -13.93 -14.79
C SER A 174 -25.65 -13.80 -15.81
N PHE A 175 -25.44 -12.59 -16.27
CA PHE A 175 -24.32 -12.26 -17.14
C PHE A 175 -23.59 -11.02 -16.60
N VAL A 176 -22.33 -10.88 -16.98
CA VAL A 176 -21.57 -9.67 -16.66
C VAL A 176 -22.06 -8.55 -17.57
N LYS A 177 -22.78 -7.60 -16.98
CA LYS A 177 -23.22 -6.39 -17.68
C LYS A 177 -22.14 -5.32 -17.52
N ARG A 178 -21.55 -4.93 -18.63
CA ARG A 178 -20.66 -3.77 -18.69
C ARG A 178 -21.47 -2.49 -18.59
N PRO A 179 -20.94 -1.47 -17.89
CA PRO A 179 -21.56 -0.15 -17.90
C PRO A 179 -21.49 0.46 -19.30
N GLU A 180 -22.48 1.26 -19.64
CA GLU A 180 -22.42 2.14 -20.80
C GLU A 180 -21.84 3.49 -20.35
N LEU A 181 -21.10 4.17 -21.24
CA LEU A 181 -20.62 5.52 -21.01
C LEU A 181 -21.78 6.51 -21.25
N ASP A 182 -22.71 6.53 -20.30
CA ASP A 182 -23.91 7.35 -20.31
C ASP A 182 -23.85 8.45 -19.22
N GLU A 183 -24.88 9.28 -19.17
CA GLU A 183 -24.99 10.39 -18.22
C GLU A 183 -24.84 9.92 -16.76
N SER A 184 -25.40 8.73 -16.42
CA SER A 184 -25.32 8.19 -15.05
C SER A 184 -23.90 7.76 -14.69
N PHE A 185 -23.15 7.24 -15.68
CA PHE A 185 -21.75 6.90 -15.51
C PHE A 185 -20.89 8.16 -15.31
N PHE A 186 -21.13 9.19 -16.14
CA PHE A 186 -20.39 10.45 -16.04
C PHE A 186 -20.67 11.17 -14.71
N GLU A 187 -21.92 11.22 -14.25
CA GLU A 187 -22.26 11.78 -12.94
C GLU A 187 -21.52 11.08 -11.80
N LYS A 188 -21.40 9.75 -11.86
CA LYS A 188 -20.67 8.96 -10.83
C LYS A 188 -19.22 9.37 -10.70
N TYR A 189 -18.58 9.73 -11.82
CA TYR A 189 -17.17 10.18 -11.85
C TYR A 189 -17.01 11.68 -11.78
N GLY A 190 -18.10 12.44 -11.67
CA GLY A 190 -18.11 13.89 -11.54
C GLY A 190 -17.66 14.61 -12.81
N VAL A 191 -17.90 14.01 -13.97
CA VAL A 191 -17.57 14.55 -15.30
C VAL A 191 -18.84 14.76 -16.11
N ILE A 192 -18.79 15.59 -17.16
CA ILE A 192 -19.96 15.92 -17.97
C ILE A 192 -20.10 15.02 -19.21
N ASP A 193 -19.00 14.47 -19.72
CA ASP A 193 -18.97 13.64 -20.92
C ASP A 193 -17.72 12.72 -20.99
N GLU A 194 -17.67 11.94 -22.08
CA GLU A 194 -16.57 11.02 -22.34
C GLU A 194 -15.23 11.74 -22.57
N ALA A 195 -15.25 12.96 -23.11
CA ALA A 195 -14.02 13.71 -23.40
C ALA A 195 -13.37 14.15 -22.09
N GLU A 196 -14.15 14.73 -21.16
CA GLU A 196 -13.68 15.09 -19.83
C GLU A 196 -13.22 13.86 -19.01
N LEU A 197 -13.94 12.72 -19.18
CA LEU A 197 -13.52 11.47 -18.55
C LEU A 197 -12.13 11.02 -19.04
N LYS A 198 -11.89 11.08 -20.36
CA LYS A 198 -10.60 10.74 -20.96
C LYS A 198 -9.48 11.68 -20.51
N GLU A 199 -9.77 12.98 -20.42
CA GLU A 199 -8.83 13.97 -19.88
C GLU A 199 -8.45 13.65 -18.43
N ASN A 200 -9.43 13.39 -17.57
CA ASN A 200 -9.20 13.03 -16.17
C ASN A 200 -8.42 11.71 -16.02
N VAL A 201 -8.68 10.74 -16.88
CA VAL A 201 -7.91 9.50 -16.97
C VAL A 201 -6.46 9.79 -17.37
N GLY A 202 -6.24 10.64 -18.36
CA GLY A 202 -4.91 11.09 -18.78
C GLY A 202 -4.13 11.75 -17.65
N VAL A 203 -4.76 12.69 -16.94
CA VAL A 203 -4.17 13.34 -15.75
C VAL A 203 -3.83 12.30 -14.66
N THR A 204 -4.69 11.32 -14.46
CA THR A 204 -4.45 10.24 -13.49
C THR A 204 -3.23 9.39 -13.86
N ILE A 205 -3.08 9.03 -15.13
CA ILE A 205 -1.93 8.28 -15.63
C ILE A 205 -0.64 9.09 -15.44
N ILE A 206 -0.64 10.38 -15.80
CA ILE A 206 0.50 11.27 -15.61
C ILE A 206 0.86 11.36 -14.13
N SER A 207 -0.10 11.60 -13.27
CA SER A 207 0.11 11.69 -11.82
C SER A 207 0.73 10.40 -11.27
N ARG A 208 0.29 9.24 -11.72
CA ARG A 208 0.85 7.93 -11.36
C ARG A 208 2.30 7.79 -11.84
N LYS A 209 2.58 8.03 -13.12
CA LYS A 209 3.95 7.99 -13.69
C LYS A 209 4.88 8.97 -12.96
N THR A 210 4.40 10.17 -12.65
CA THR A 210 5.15 11.16 -11.87
C THR A 210 5.48 10.66 -10.46
N ALA A 211 4.51 10.06 -9.78
CA ALA A 211 4.72 9.51 -8.44
C ALA A 211 5.71 8.33 -8.46
N GLU A 212 5.63 7.46 -9.46
CA GLU A 212 6.56 6.35 -9.67
C GLU A 212 7.99 6.88 -9.91
N LEU A 213 8.17 7.85 -10.79
CA LEU A 213 9.48 8.48 -11.07
C LEU A 213 10.05 9.17 -9.82
N LYS A 214 9.23 9.91 -9.07
CA LYS A 214 9.66 10.50 -7.78
C LYS A 214 10.10 9.42 -6.79
N SER A 215 9.36 8.30 -6.72
CA SER A 215 9.73 7.16 -5.87
C SER A 215 11.07 6.55 -6.30
N GLU A 216 11.33 6.37 -7.60
CA GLU A 216 12.62 5.89 -8.11
C GLU A 216 13.76 6.83 -7.70
N TYR A 217 13.60 8.14 -7.85
CA TYR A 217 14.61 9.11 -7.44
C TYR A 217 14.87 9.06 -5.93
N ARG A 218 13.82 8.98 -5.11
CA ARG A 218 13.96 8.86 -3.65
C ARG A 218 14.74 7.61 -3.26
N ILE A 219 14.46 6.47 -3.91
CA ILE A 219 15.19 5.20 -3.68
C ILE A 219 16.66 5.36 -4.08
N ALA A 220 16.93 5.94 -5.26
CA ALA A 220 18.29 6.16 -5.74
C ALA A 220 19.09 7.09 -4.81
N VAL A 221 18.48 8.20 -4.37
CA VAL A 221 19.09 9.11 -3.38
C VAL A 221 19.33 8.41 -2.07
N ARG A 222 18.33 7.70 -1.52
CA ARG A 222 18.45 6.98 -0.25
C ARG A 222 19.61 5.97 -0.26
N THR A 223 19.77 5.25 -1.37
CA THR A 223 20.88 4.30 -1.56
C THR A 223 22.22 5.03 -1.52
N GLN A 224 22.37 6.11 -2.30
CA GLN A 224 23.61 6.86 -2.38
C GLN A 224 23.94 7.60 -1.06
N LEU A 225 22.93 8.11 -0.35
CA LEU A 225 23.12 8.67 0.99
C LEU A 225 23.64 7.63 1.98
N SER A 226 23.13 6.39 1.93
CA SER A 226 23.61 5.30 2.76
C SER A 226 25.09 5.00 2.52
N ASP A 227 25.53 5.04 1.25
CA ASP A 227 26.93 4.79 0.86
C ASP A 227 27.84 5.98 1.21
N LEU A 228 27.35 7.22 1.11
CA LEU A 228 28.14 8.44 1.41
C LEU A 228 28.39 8.63 2.90
N TYR A 229 27.49 8.19 3.75
CA TYR A 229 27.58 8.28 5.21
C TYR A 229 27.70 6.89 5.83
N ASP A 230 28.65 6.08 5.31
CA ASP A 230 28.73 4.65 5.58
C ASP A 230 28.96 4.31 7.06
N GLU A 231 29.82 5.05 7.78
CA GLU A 231 30.16 4.75 9.16
C GLU A 231 30.13 5.98 10.08
N PHE A 232 29.16 5.97 10.98
CA PHE A 232 29.17 6.79 12.19
C PHE A 232 28.54 6.00 13.33
N ASP A 233 28.91 6.36 14.55
CA ASP A 233 28.42 5.70 15.76
C ASP A 233 26.95 6.05 16.00
N LEU A 234 26.15 5.02 16.20
CA LEU A 234 24.75 5.17 16.56
C LEU A 234 24.58 5.19 18.08
N PRO A 235 23.64 5.98 18.58
CA PRO A 235 23.31 6.01 20.02
C PRO A 235 22.92 4.62 20.53
N GLU A 236 23.58 4.18 21.60
CA GLU A 236 23.43 2.82 22.14
C GLU A 236 22.01 2.57 22.66
N GLU A 237 21.44 3.54 23.41
CA GLU A 237 20.09 3.41 23.97
C GLU A 237 19.03 3.27 22.88
N LEU A 238 19.17 4.02 21.76
CA LEU A 238 18.25 3.89 20.62
C LEU A 238 18.43 2.55 19.91
N MET A 239 19.65 2.08 19.72
CA MET A 239 19.89 0.76 19.13
C MET A 239 19.31 -0.37 19.99
N GLU A 240 19.46 -0.29 21.32
CA GLU A 240 18.84 -1.28 22.23
C GLU A 240 17.31 -1.22 22.15
N PHE A 241 16.73 -0.04 22.08
CA PHE A 241 15.29 0.12 21.89
C PHE A 241 14.81 -0.54 20.58
N GLU A 242 15.51 -0.30 19.46
CA GLU A 242 15.15 -0.90 18.16
C GLU A 242 15.30 -2.42 18.19
N LYS A 243 16.33 -2.96 18.82
CA LYS A 243 16.47 -4.41 19.01
C LYS A 243 15.32 -5.02 19.81
N GLU A 244 14.86 -4.32 20.86
CA GLU A 244 13.68 -4.75 21.62
C GLU A 244 12.40 -4.76 20.75
N GLN A 245 12.23 -3.76 19.86
CA GLN A 245 11.07 -3.76 18.95
C GLN A 245 11.11 -4.94 17.97
N VAL A 246 12.28 -5.22 17.37
CA VAL A 246 12.48 -6.39 16.50
C VAL A 246 12.17 -7.68 17.26
N GLN A 247 12.60 -7.82 18.51
CA GLN A 247 12.32 -9.00 19.32
C GLN A 247 10.81 -9.16 19.58
N LYS A 248 10.12 -8.09 19.96
CA LYS A 248 8.66 -8.11 20.16
C LYS A 248 7.88 -8.48 18.90
N GLU A 249 8.34 -8.01 17.75
CA GLU A 249 7.69 -8.36 16.47
C GLU A 249 7.91 -9.83 16.12
N LEU A 250 9.12 -10.36 16.33
CA LEU A 250 9.42 -11.78 16.15
C LEU A 250 8.59 -12.68 17.08
N GLU A 251 8.34 -12.25 18.31
CA GLU A 251 7.48 -12.97 19.24
C GLU A 251 6.04 -13.05 18.74
N LYS A 252 5.49 -11.97 18.18
CA LYS A 252 4.17 -11.96 17.56
C LYS A 252 4.09 -12.91 16.36
N ILE A 253 5.05 -12.80 15.43
CA ILE A 253 5.10 -13.69 14.26
C ILE A 253 5.20 -15.16 14.68
N SER A 254 6.00 -15.47 15.72
CA SER A 254 6.17 -16.82 16.24
C SER A 254 4.92 -17.35 16.95
N ALA A 255 4.06 -16.47 17.45
CA ALA A 255 2.77 -16.85 18.05
C ALA A 255 1.69 -17.17 17.00
N GLU A 256 1.79 -16.56 15.81
CA GLU A 256 0.82 -16.74 14.72
C GLU A 256 1.21 -17.85 13.74
N LYS A 257 2.51 -18.14 13.60
CA LYS A 257 3.04 -19.15 12.68
C LYS A 257 4.13 -19.97 13.35
N GLU A 258 4.11 -21.27 13.15
CA GLU A 258 5.23 -22.13 13.52
C GLU A 258 6.44 -21.78 12.63
N ILE A 259 7.49 -21.21 13.23
CA ILE A 259 8.77 -20.95 12.59
C ILE A 259 9.87 -21.69 13.35
N THR A 260 10.85 -22.21 12.64
CA THR A 260 11.97 -22.91 13.25
C THR A 260 12.89 -21.94 14.00
N GLU A 261 13.68 -22.40 14.96
CA GLU A 261 14.65 -21.56 15.68
C GLU A 261 15.72 -20.97 14.75
N GLU A 262 16.07 -21.69 13.68
CA GLU A 262 17.01 -21.21 12.65
C GLU A 262 16.42 -20.03 11.87
N GLU A 263 15.16 -20.14 11.43
CA GLU A 263 14.44 -19.07 10.74
C GLU A 263 14.24 -17.85 11.66
N LYS A 264 13.96 -18.09 12.94
CA LYS A 264 13.81 -17.03 13.93
C LYS A 264 15.11 -16.25 14.15
N GLU A 265 16.24 -16.96 14.27
CA GLU A 265 17.54 -16.33 14.40
C GLU A 265 17.90 -15.53 13.14
N LYS A 266 17.68 -16.09 11.96
CA LYS A 266 17.90 -15.39 10.69
C LYS A 266 17.08 -14.10 10.59
N LYS A 267 15.77 -14.18 10.89
CA LYS A 267 14.87 -13.00 10.92
C LYS A 267 15.31 -11.96 11.95
N ARG A 268 15.83 -12.40 13.10
CA ARG A 268 16.36 -11.51 14.13
C ARG A 268 17.57 -10.73 13.62
N GLN A 269 18.54 -11.40 13.01
CA GLN A 269 19.73 -10.77 12.46
C GLN A 269 19.37 -9.79 11.33
N GLU A 270 18.52 -10.21 10.39
CA GLU A 270 18.01 -9.34 9.34
C GLU A 270 17.29 -8.11 9.92
N GLY A 271 16.46 -8.30 10.94
CA GLY A 271 15.75 -7.24 11.62
C GLY A 271 16.70 -6.22 12.30
N TYR A 272 17.75 -6.70 12.97
CA TYR A 272 18.74 -5.82 13.59
C TYR A 272 19.54 -5.01 12.57
N GLU A 273 19.95 -5.63 11.46
CA GLU A 273 20.65 -4.92 10.39
C GLU A 273 19.75 -3.88 9.71
N ASN A 274 18.47 -4.20 9.49
CA ASN A 274 17.52 -3.26 8.93
C ASN A 274 17.26 -2.08 9.89
N ALA A 275 17.03 -2.36 11.17
CA ALA A 275 16.85 -1.32 12.20
C ALA A 275 18.08 -0.38 12.29
N LYS A 276 19.29 -0.95 12.19
CA LYS A 276 20.53 -0.16 12.15
C LYS A 276 20.60 0.75 10.92
N LYS A 277 20.24 0.23 9.74
CA LYS A 277 20.18 1.01 8.49
C LYS A 277 19.14 2.12 8.56
N ASP A 278 17.95 1.81 9.08
CA ASP A 278 16.85 2.77 9.20
C ASP A 278 17.20 3.88 10.20
N LEU A 279 17.80 3.54 11.32
CA LEU A 279 18.25 4.52 12.31
C LEU A 279 19.37 5.43 11.76
N ARG A 280 20.33 4.87 10.99
CA ARG A 280 21.34 5.67 10.30
C ARG A 280 20.70 6.62 9.30
N MET A 281 19.80 6.11 8.46
CA MET A 281 19.09 6.92 7.47
C MET A 281 18.31 8.06 8.14
N LYS A 282 17.65 7.79 9.26
CA LYS A 282 16.97 8.81 10.04
C LYS A 282 17.91 9.95 10.41
N PHE A 283 19.07 9.67 10.98
CA PHE A 283 20.04 10.72 11.35
C PHE A 283 20.60 11.47 10.13
N ILE A 284 20.81 10.79 9.01
CA ILE A 284 21.23 11.43 7.77
C ILE A 284 20.17 12.43 7.31
N LEU A 285 18.91 12.01 7.26
CA LEU A 285 17.79 12.86 6.85
C LEU A 285 17.57 14.01 7.81
N ASP A 286 17.63 13.77 9.12
CA ASP A 286 17.52 14.80 10.16
C ASP A 286 18.61 15.86 9.99
N SER A 287 19.85 15.45 9.73
CA SER A 287 20.98 16.34 9.47
C SER A 287 20.77 17.19 8.19
N ILE A 288 20.32 16.59 7.11
CA ILE A 288 19.99 17.31 5.86
C ILE A 288 18.90 18.33 6.12
N SER A 289 17.82 17.94 6.79
CA SER A 289 16.70 18.81 7.15
C SER A 289 17.15 20.03 7.96
N GLU A 290 18.05 19.83 8.93
CA GLU A 290 18.58 20.90 9.77
C GLU A 290 19.47 21.87 8.97
N HIS A 291 20.38 21.36 8.11
CA HIS A 291 21.23 22.18 7.27
C HIS A 291 20.42 22.97 6.21
N GLU A 292 19.39 22.37 5.61
CA GLU A 292 18.49 23.02 4.66
C GLU A 292 17.42 23.90 5.33
N LYS A 293 17.31 23.86 6.68
CA LYS A 293 16.29 24.59 7.47
C LYS A 293 14.87 24.31 6.99
N MET A 294 14.56 23.03 6.77
CA MET A 294 13.27 22.61 6.23
C MET A 294 12.15 22.78 7.26
N ASN A 295 11.02 23.28 6.80
CA ASN A 295 9.76 23.26 7.53
C ASN A 295 8.83 22.25 6.85
N PHE A 296 8.18 21.42 7.64
CA PHE A 296 7.27 20.40 7.13
C PHE A 296 5.83 20.84 7.29
N ASP A 297 5.04 20.66 6.22
CA ASP A 297 3.60 20.86 6.25
C ASP A 297 2.89 19.57 6.66
N GLU A 298 2.36 19.55 7.87
CA GLU A 298 1.62 18.38 8.38
C GLU A 298 0.25 18.18 7.70
N ASN A 299 -0.23 19.16 6.91
CA ASN A 299 -1.51 19.04 6.22
C ASN A 299 -1.54 17.91 5.19
N GLU A 300 -0.39 17.59 4.57
CA GLU A 300 -0.31 16.45 3.66
C GLU A 300 -0.49 15.12 4.39
N ALA A 301 0.12 14.97 5.56
CA ALA A 301 -0.05 13.79 6.39
C ALA A 301 -1.50 13.67 6.88
N ALA A 302 -2.13 14.77 7.25
CA ALA A 302 -3.52 14.81 7.66
C ALA A 302 -4.47 14.39 6.52
N ARG A 303 -4.26 14.89 5.30
CA ARG A 303 -5.05 14.49 4.11
C ARG A 303 -4.94 13.00 3.83
N GLU A 304 -3.73 12.45 3.87
CA GLU A 304 -3.53 11.01 3.66
C GLU A 304 -4.19 10.17 4.76
N PHE A 305 -4.07 10.58 6.01
CA PHE A 305 -4.73 9.91 7.12
C PHE A 305 -6.26 9.89 6.98
N VAL A 306 -6.86 11.00 6.55
CA VAL A 306 -8.30 11.09 6.25
C VAL A 306 -8.68 10.12 5.14
N GLY A 307 -7.91 10.07 4.05
CA GLY A 307 -8.15 9.14 2.95
C GLY A 307 -8.12 7.66 3.40
N LEU A 308 -7.12 7.29 4.21
CA LEU A 308 -7.02 5.93 4.77
C LEU A 308 -8.17 5.61 5.73
N ALA A 309 -8.60 6.57 6.54
CA ALA A 309 -9.76 6.40 7.43
C ALA A 309 -11.04 6.13 6.63
N GLN A 310 -11.24 6.82 5.50
CA GLN A 310 -12.38 6.60 4.60
C GLN A 310 -12.36 5.19 3.99
N ILE A 311 -11.21 4.71 3.52
CA ILE A 311 -11.05 3.35 2.97
C ILE A 311 -11.39 2.28 4.02
N THR A 312 -11.05 2.51 5.29
CA THR A 312 -11.37 1.59 6.40
C THR A 312 -12.81 1.74 6.91
N GLY A 313 -13.59 2.65 6.35
CA GLY A 313 -14.97 2.94 6.78
C GLY A 313 -15.07 3.58 8.17
N GLN A 314 -13.97 4.15 8.68
CA GLN A 314 -13.94 4.77 10.01
C GLN A 314 -13.88 6.30 9.92
N SER A 315 -14.47 6.97 10.91
CA SER A 315 -14.30 8.42 11.04
C SER A 315 -12.85 8.74 11.44
N PRO A 316 -12.17 9.69 10.75
CA PRO A 316 -10.81 10.11 11.10
C PRO A 316 -10.68 10.52 12.58
N ASP A 317 -11.67 11.25 13.11
CA ASP A 317 -11.68 11.72 14.50
C ASP A 317 -11.76 10.57 15.52
N LYS A 318 -12.43 9.48 15.18
CA LYS A 318 -12.47 8.28 16.03
C LYS A 318 -11.20 7.46 15.89
N LEU A 319 -10.71 7.30 14.66
CA LEU A 319 -9.51 6.52 14.38
C LEU A 319 -8.27 7.10 15.10
N ILE A 320 -8.06 8.42 15.06
CA ILE A 320 -6.93 9.08 15.72
C ILE A 320 -6.94 8.94 17.24
N GLN A 321 -8.10 8.71 17.85
CA GLN A 321 -8.20 8.48 19.29
C GLN A 321 -7.73 7.09 19.73
N THR A 322 -7.65 6.14 18.79
CA THR A 322 -7.16 4.79 19.06
C THR A 322 -5.63 4.75 19.11
N PRO A 323 -5.02 3.82 19.87
CA PRO A 323 -3.56 3.62 19.80
C PRO A 323 -3.07 3.31 18.39
N PHE A 324 -3.80 2.49 17.65
CA PHE A 324 -3.51 2.14 16.26
C PHE A 324 -3.55 3.36 15.32
N GLY A 325 -4.60 4.18 15.41
CA GLY A 325 -4.72 5.37 14.57
C GLY A 325 -3.64 6.41 14.85
N ARG A 326 -3.25 6.58 16.12
CA ARG A 326 -2.12 7.47 16.47
C ARG A 326 -0.79 6.96 15.92
N ASP A 327 -0.51 5.67 16.05
CA ASP A 327 0.70 5.07 15.49
C ASP A 327 0.72 5.21 13.97
N MET A 328 -0.40 4.91 13.29
CA MET A 328 -0.55 5.09 11.86
C MET A 328 -0.29 6.53 11.42
N TYR A 329 -0.87 7.52 12.12
CA TYR A 329 -0.67 8.93 11.80
C TYR A 329 0.78 9.36 11.98
N GLN A 330 1.43 8.94 13.05
CA GLN A 330 2.85 9.22 13.28
C GLN A 330 3.74 8.61 12.19
N ARG A 331 3.46 7.38 11.75
CA ARG A 331 4.19 6.76 10.64
C ARG A 331 4.02 7.53 9.32
N ILE A 332 2.81 8.06 9.06
CA ILE A 332 2.55 8.89 7.89
C ILE A 332 3.39 10.17 7.96
N ILE A 333 3.41 10.86 9.12
CA ILE A 333 4.22 12.08 9.31
C ILE A 333 5.69 11.77 9.06
N ILE A 334 6.26 10.76 9.71
CA ILE A 334 7.68 10.41 9.57
C ILE A 334 8.03 10.09 8.12
N ARG A 335 7.19 9.31 7.43
CA ARG A 335 7.39 9.00 6.02
C ARG A 335 7.33 10.24 5.13
N LYS A 336 6.31 11.10 5.31
CA LYS A 336 6.18 12.35 4.54
C LYS A 336 7.34 13.31 4.75
N GLN A 337 7.83 13.41 5.98
CA GLN A 337 9.03 14.20 6.29
C GLN A 337 10.25 13.64 5.55
N GLY A 338 10.47 12.32 5.62
CA GLY A 338 11.55 11.67 4.90
C GLY A 338 11.46 11.85 3.38
N ASP A 339 10.25 11.67 2.81
CA ASP A 339 10.00 11.89 1.38
C ASP A 339 10.30 13.33 0.97
N SER A 340 9.85 14.32 1.76
CA SER A 340 10.11 15.74 1.50
C SER A 340 11.60 16.09 1.53
N ILE A 341 12.38 15.48 2.44
CA ILE A 341 13.83 15.68 2.49
C ILE A 341 14.48 15.09 1.24
N LEU A 342 14.09 13.86 0.85
CA LEU A 342 14.62 13.22 -0.34
C LEU A 342 14.27 14.02 -1.61
N ASP A 343 13.04 14.52 -1.73
CA ASP A 343 12.62 15.39 -2.82
C ASP A 343 13.45 16.69 -2.87
N ARG A 344 13.77 17.27 -1.72
CA ARG A 344 14.68 18.43 -1.65
C ARG A 344 16.08 18.09 -2.16
N VAL A 345 16.60 16.91 -1.82
CA VAL A 345 17.91 16.46 -2.34
C VAL A 345 17.85 16.29 -3.85
N VAL A 346 16.80 15.67 -4.39
CA VAL A 346 16.59 15.52 -5.84
C VAL A 346 16.52 16.90 -6.51
N ALA A 347 15.76 17.86 -5.93
CA ALA A 347 15.66 19.23 -6.43
C ALA A 347 17.03 19.91 -6.52
N ARG A 348 17.83 19.80 -5.45
CA ARG A 348 19.18 20.38 -5.43
C ARG A 348 20.11 19.77 -6.48
N VAL A 349 20.01 18.44 -6.70
CA VAL A 349 20.81 17.74 -7.72
C VAL A 349 20.44 18.17 -9.13
N PHE A 350 19.16 18.43 -9.41
CA PHE A 350 18.68 18.90 -10.70
C PHE A 350 18.68 20.44 -10.87
N GLY A 351 19.09 21.18 -9.84
CA GLY A 351 19.13 22.63 -9.90
C GLY A 351 17.79 23.31 -9.66
N ASP A 352 17.04 22.85 -8.64
CA ASP A 352 15.72 23.32 -8.20
C ASP A 352 14.56 23.13 -9.21
N SER A 353 14.74 22.30 -10.25
CA SER A 353 13.79 22.11 -11.36
C SER A 353 12.75 20.98 -11.16
N ILE A 354 12.53 20.48 -9.95
CA ILE A 354 11.48 19.43 -9.71
C ILE A 354 10.05 19.97 -9.94
N GLU A 355 9.81 21.25 -9.73
CA GLU A 355 8.51 21.85 -10.05
C GLU A 355 8.23 21.79 -11.57
N GLU A 356 9.27 21.85 -12.41
CA GLU A 356 9.14 21.72 -13.85
C GLU A 356 8.72 20.31 -14.28
N ILE A 357 9.20 19.25 -13.62
CA ILE A 357 8.81 17.85 -13.95
C ILE A 357 7.31 17.62 -13.75
N SER A 358 6.67 18.33 -12.80
CA SER A 358 5.23 18.20 -12.57
C SER A 358 4.39 19.15 -13.45
N SER A 359 4.96 20.26 -13.93
CA SER A 359 4.27 21.22 -14.79
C SER A 359 4.36 20.87 -16.27
N GLU A 360 5.49 20.38 -16.76
CA GLU A 360 5.64 19.87 -18.13
C GLU A 360 4.67 18.72 -18.44
N ALA A 361 4.37 17.88 -17.45
CA ALA A 361 3.40 16.79 -17.60
C ALA A 361 1.94 17.27 -17.76
N HIS A 362 1.59 18.47 -17.29
CA HIS A 362 0.25 19.05 -17.47
C HIS A 362 0.06 19.76 -18.81
N GLU A 363 1.13 20.30 -19.41
CA GLU A 363 1.05 20.99 -20.72
C GLU A 363 0.83 20.02 -21.88
N HIS A 364 1.31 18.78 -21.79
CA HIS A 364 1.20 17.78 -22.88
C HIS A 364 -0.19 17.17 -23.09
N VAL A 365 -1.16 17.39 -22.19
CA VAL A 365 -2.55 16.90 -22.38
C VAL A 365 -3.37 17.82 -23.30
N HIS A 366 -2.95 19.06 -23.50
CA HIS A 366 -3.76 20.07 -24.21
C HIS A 366 -3.48 20.21 -25.70
N ASP A 367 -2.44 19.55 -26.30
CA ASP A 367 -1.94 20.00 -27.62
C ASP A 367 -2.41 19.22 -28.85
N GLU A 368 -3.17 18.12 -28.74
CA GLU A 368 -3.55 17.37 -29.96
C GLU A 368 -5.05 17.30 -30.36
N ASN A 369 -5.99 17.89 -29.59
CA ASN A 369 -7.41 17.76 -29.97
C ASN A 369 -8.32 18.97 -29.62
N CYS A 370 -7.81 20.16 -29.41
CA CYS A 370 -8.66 21.35 -29.22
C CYS A 370 -8.79 22.17 -30.50
N GLU A 371 -9.38 21.62 -31.57
CA GLU A 371 -10.07 22.43 -32.58
C GLU A 371 -11.46 22.78 -32.04
N HIS A 372 -11.57 23.81 -31.24
CA HIS A 372 -12.84 24.46 -30.98
C HIS A 372 -13.14 25.44 -32.11
N ASP A 373 -13.96 25.01 -33.04
CA ASP A 373 -14.64 25.87 -33.98
C ASP A 373 -15.51 26.90 -33.21
N HIS A 374 -15.01 28.13 -33.16
CA HIS A 374 -15.82 29.29 -32.81
C HIS A 374 -16.43 29.88 -34.07
N THR A 375 -17.66 29.56 -34.37
CA THR A 375 -18.57 30.39 -35.16
C THR A 375 -19.89 30.55 -34.45
#